data_75ba4aaef8a71e1536174c94010fa326
#
_entry.id   75ba4aaef8a71e1536174c94010fa326
#
_cell.length_a   1.000
_cell.length_b   1.000
_cell.length_c   1.000
_cell.angle_alpha   90.00
_cell.angle_beta   90.00
_cell.angle_gamma   90.00
#
_symmetry.space_group_name_H-M   'P 1'
#
loop_
_entity.id
_entity.type
_entity.pdbx_description
1 polymer ?
#
loop_
_entity_poly.entity_id
_entity_poly.type
_entity_poly.pdbx_seq_one_letter_code
_entity_poly.pdbx_strand_id
1 'polypeptide(L)'
;MVCGSIGYGGVDEIRRLYTVLKEKKYDIVDHLVEKGMDYSDTNDFRDKKDLCREIVNHDLEYVNKSDVLVVLANSPSYGTAMEMLIAKNIGKKVILLAKEPIPTPWPINFSDFIVKDESELIKLLAKLKGG
;
A
#
# COMPACT_ATOMS: atom_id res chain seq x y z
N MET A 1 6.16 2.58 -1.25
CA MET A 1 4.85 2.42 -1.88
C MET A 1 3.76 2.44 -0.82
N VAL A 2 2.66 3.11 -1.07
CA VAL A 2 1.49 3.14 -0.17
C VAL A 2 0.43 2.21 -0.74
N CYS A 3 0.03 1.22 0.03
CA CYS A 3 -0.96 0.21 -0.37
C CYS A 3 -2.25 0.41 0.41
N GLY A 4 -3.37 0.08 -0.22
CA GLY A 4 -4.69 0.15 0.40
C GLY A 4 -5.76 -0.23 -0.59
N SER A 5 -6.99 -0.20 -0.15
CA SER A 5 -8.12 -0.51 -1.02
C SER A 5 -8.29 0.55 -2.10
N ILE A 6 -8.40 0.12 -3.35
CA ILE A 6 -8.74 0.98 -4.47
C ILE A 6 -10.17 0.69 -4.91
N GLY A 7 -10.49 -0.58 -5.19
CA GLY A 7 -11.80 -0.99 -5.70
C GLY A 7 -12.96 -0.82 -4.72
N TYR A 8 -12.67 -0.87 -3.43
CA TYR A 8 -13.68 -0.70 -2.37
C TYR A 8 -13.64 0.69 -1.72
N GLY A 9 -13.01 1.66 -2.38
CA GLY A 9 -12.80 3.01 -1.86
C GLY A 9 -11.46 3.14 -1.14
N GLY A 10 -11.00 4.37 -0.98
CA GLY A 10 -9.74 4.64 -0.27
C GLY A 10 -8.60 5.16 -1.14
N VAL A 11 -8.79 5.26 -2.45
CA VAL A 11 -7.76 5.76 -3.36
C VAL A 11 -7.34 7.20 -3.02
N ASP A 12 -8.28 8.03 -2.58
CA ASP A 12 -7.97 9.42 -2.23
C ASP A 12 -7.04 9.50 -1.02
N GLU A 13 -7.21 8.61 -0.05
CA GLU A 13 -6.33 8.55 1.11
C GLU A 13 -4.93 8.10 0.72
N ILE A 14 -4.81 7.16 -0.21
CA ILE A 14 -3.51 6.73 -0.76
C ILE A 14 -2.82 7.93 -1.42
N ARG A 15 -3.53 8.65 -2.28
CA ARG A 15 -2.98 9.82 -2.99
C ARG A 15 -2.57 10.92 -2.02
N ARG A 16 -3.39 11.17 -1.00
CA ARG A 16 -3.09 12.18 0.02
C ARG A 16 -1.80 11.82 0.76
N LEU A 17 -1.64 10.57 1.15
CA LEU A 17 -0.44 10.14 1.86
C LEU A 17 0.81 10.22 0.97
N TYR A 18 0.71 9.88 -0.30
CA TYR A 18 1.81 10.08 -1.24
C TYR A 18 2.23 11.54 -1.29
N THR A 19 1.28 12.47 -1.33
CA THR A 19 1.57 13.91 -1.33
C THR A 19 2.32 14.31 -0.06
N VAL A 20 1.86 13.86 1.10
CA VAL A 20 2.50 14.17 2.39
C VAL A 20 3.94 13.64 2.42
N LEU A 21 4.15 12.40 2.00
CA LEU A 21 5.48 11.79 2.01
C LEU A 21 6.43 12.49 1.02
N LYS A 22 5.93 12.88 -0.13
CA LYS A 22 6.71 13.63 -1.12
C LYS A 22 7.13 15.00 -0.58
N GLU A 23 6.23 15.70 0.10
CA GLU A 23 6.54 16.99 0.74
C GLU A 23 7.62 16.84 1.80
N LYS A 24 7.68 15.69 2.47
CA LYS A 24 8.70 15.39 3.47
C LYS A 24 9.99 14.81 2.87
N LYS A 25 10.13 14.86 1.54
CA LYS A 25 11.34 14.47 0.81
C LYS A 25 11.63 12.98 0.80
N TYR A 26 10.61 12.13 0.96
CA TYR A 26 10.78 10.69 0.76
C TYR A 26 10.69 10.36 -0.73
N ASP A 27 11.48 9.39 -1.16
CA ASP A 27 11.38 8.82 -2.49
C ASP A 27 10.16 7.90 -2.51
N ILE A 28 9.14 8.29 -3.25
CA ILE A 28 7.92 7.50 -3.34
C ILE A 28 7.90 6.66 -4.61
N VAL A 29 7.35 5.46 -4.49
CA VAL A 29 7.06 4.57 -5.62
C VAL A 29 5.55 4.59 -5.79
N ASP A 30 5.06 5.51 -6.64
CA ASP A 30 3.64 5.79 -6.81
C ASP A 30 3.05 4.92 -7.92
N HIS A 31 2.35 3.85 -7.53
CA HIS A 31 1.73 2.90 -8.46
C HIS A 31 0.47 3.44 -9.14
N LEU A 32 -0.02 4.62 -8.73
CA LEU A 32 -1.22 5.24 -9.31
C LEU A 32 -0.90 6.29 -10.36
N VAL A 33 0.39 6.60 -10.58
CA VAL A 33 0.77 7.66 -11.51
C VAL A 33 0.56 7.27 -12.97
N GLU A 34 0.71 6.01 -13.31
CA GLU A 34 0.50 5.54 -14.67
C GLU A 34 -0.98 5.48 -15.02
N LYS A 35 -1.31 5.89 -16.24
CA LYS A 35 -2.67 5.87 -16.74
C LYS A 35 -3.24 4.46 -16.73
N GLY A 36 -4.43 4.32 -16.20
CA GLY A 36 -5.14 3.04 -16.15
C GLY A 36 -4.87 2.21 -14.89
N MET A 37 -3.92 2.63 -14.05
CA MET A 37 -3.60 1.89 -12.83
C MET A 37 -4.49 2.28 -11.65
N ASP A 38 -5.13 3.44 -11.70
CA ASP A 38 -6.23 3.75 -10.78
C ASP A 38 -7.52 3.17 -11.37
N TYR A 39 -7.89 2.01 -10.86
CA TYR A 39 -9.08 1.29 -11.35
C TYR A 39 -10.32 1.51 -10.46
N SER A 40 -10.34 2.60 -9.69
CA SER A 40 -11.45 2.90 -8.78
C SER A 40 -12.80 3.07 -9.48
N ASP A 41 -12.80 3.38 -10.77
CA ASP A 41 -14.00 3.51 -11.58
C ASP A 41 -14.50 2.19 -12.19
N THR A 42 -13.71 1.13 -12.10
CA THR A 42 -14.10 -0.18 -12.64
C THR A 42 -14.89 -0.95 -11.60
N ASN A 43 -16.16 -1.23 -11.91
CA ASN A 43 -17.07 -1.92 -11.00
C ASN A 43 -17.05 -3.44 -11.12
N ASP A 44 -16.55 -3.96 -12.25
CA ASP A 44 -16.59 -5.40 -12.51
C ASP A 44 -15.40 -5.81 -13.37
N PHE A 45 -14.58 -6.68 -12.83
CA PHE A 45 -13.41 -7.22 -13.52
C PHE A 45 -13.61 -8.64 -14.06
N ARG A 46 -14.78 -9.23 -13.86
CA ARG A 46 -15.01 -10.65 -14.21
C ARG A 46 -14.73 -10.99 -15.66
N ASP A 47 -14.93 -10.04 -16.57
CA ASP A 47 -14.72 -10.20 -18.01
C ASP A 47 -13.49 -9.45 -18.54
N LYS A 48 -12.60 -9.00 -17.64
CA LYS A 48 -11.44 -8.17 -17.98
C LYS A 48 -10.13 -8.84 -17.58
N LYS A 49 -9.97 -10.10 -17.99
CA LYS A 49 -8.82 -10.92 -17.57
C LYS A 49 -7.47 -10.31 -17.94
N ASP A 50 -7.36 -9.74 -19.15
CA ASP A 50 -6.12 -9.13 -19.61
C ASP A 50 -5.78 -7.87 -18.83
N LEU A 51 -6.79 -7.03 -18.53
CA LEU A 51 -6.61 -5.85 -17.71
C LEU A 51 -6.20 -6.23 -16.28
N CYS A 52 -6.80 -7.28 -15.72
CA CYS A 52 -6.41 -7.81 -14.42
C CYS A 52 -4.93 -8.16 -14.38
N ARG A 53 -4.45 -8.88 -15.39
CA ARG A 53 -3.04 -9.28 -15.48
C ARG A 53 -2.13 -8.07 -15.56
N GLU A 54 -2.50 -7.10 -16.38
CA GLU A 54 -1.73 -5.86 -16.55
C GLU A 54 -1.58 -5.09 -15.25
N ILE A 55 -2.69 -4.88 -14.52
CA ILE A 55 -2.69 -4.17 -13.24
C ILE A 55 -1.86 -4.92 -12.21
N VAL A 56 -2.08 -6.22 -12.07
CA VAL A 56 -1.37 -7.04 -11.08
C VAL A 56 0.13 -7.04 -11.33
N ASN A 57 0.55 -7.25 -12.58
CA ASN A 57 1.96 -7.25 -12.95
C ASN A 57 2.61 -5.90 -12.68
N HIS A 58 1.92 -4.82 -13.00
CA HIS A 58 2.38 -3.46 -12.71
C HIS A 58 2.58 -3.24 -11.22
N ASP A 59 1.57 -3.57 -10.41
CA ASP A 59 1.63 -3.35 -8.97
C ASP A 59 2.72 -4.20 -8.31
N LEU A 60 2.88 -5.45 -8.73
CA LEU A 60 3.95 -6.31 -8.20
C LEU A 60 5.35 -5.81 -8.58
N GLU A 61 5.50 -5.24 -9.76
CA GLU A 61 6.76 -4.60 -10.14
C GLU A 61 7.06 -3.41 -9.22
N TYR A 62 6.05 -2.62 -8.87
CA TYR A 62 6.20 -1.48 -7.98
C TYR A 62 6.49 -1.91 -6.54
N VAL A 63 5.90 -3.01 -6.09
CA VAL A 63 6.28 -3.62 -4.81
C VAL A 63 7.77 -3.99 -4.81
N ASN A 64 8.24 -4.60 -5.90
CA ASN A 64 9.64 -5.00 -6.03
C ASN A 64 10.60 -3.81 -6.03
N LYS A 65 10.20 -2.68 -6.58
CA LYS A 65 11.00 -1.44 -6.59
C LYS A 65 11.04 -0.73 -5.25
N SER A 66 10.13 -1.06 -4.36
CA SER A 66 9.98 -0.39 -3.07
C SER A 66 10.88 -1.02 -2.01
N ASP A 67 11.33 -0.22 -1.05
CA ASP A 67 12.03 -0.72 0.14
C ASP A 67 11.03 -0.94 1.28
N VAL A 68 10.00 -0.13 1.33
CA VAL A 68 9.01 -0.11 2.39
C VAL A 68 7.60 -0.03 1.78
N LEU A 69 6.69 -0.87 2.25
CA LEU A 69 5.27 -0.73 2.00
C LEU A 69 4.61 -0.12 3.22
N VAL A 70 3.88 0.97 2.99
CA VAL A 70 2.98 1.55 4.00
C VAL A 70 1.57 1.10 3.65
N VAL A 71 0.95 0.32 4.52
CA VAL A 71 -0.35 -0.28 4.27
C VAL A 71 -1.42 0.45 5.08
N LEU A 72 -2.40 1.00 4.37
CA LEU A 72 -3.56 1.66 5.00
C LEU A 72 -4.61 0.61 5.34
N ALA A 73 -4.84 0.40 6.62
CA ALA A 73 -5.76 -0.63 7.12
C ALA A 73 -7.17 -0.07 7.33
N ASN A 74 -7.71 0.64 6.34
CA ASN A 74 -9.02 1.28 6.43
C ASN A 74 -10.17 0.40 5.93
N SER A 75 -9.91 -0.53 5.04
CA SER A 75 -10.87 -1.54 4.61
C SER A 75 -10.13 -2.77 4.07
N PRO A 76 -10.74 -3.96 4.17
CA PRO A 76 -10.14 -5.17 3.62
C PRO A 76 -9.96 -5.07 2.10
N SER A 77 -8.86 -5.60 1.61
CA SER A 77 -8.54 -5.60 0.19
C SER A 77 -7.72 -6.85 -0.15
N TYR A 78 -8.19 -7.61 -1.12
CA TYR A 78 -7.47 -8.79 -1.61
C TYR A 78 -6.07 -8.42 -2.12
N GLY A 79 -5.99 -7.39 -2.95
CA GLY A 79 -4.73 -6.96 -3.55
C GLY A 79 -3.73 -6.51 -2.50
N THR A 80 -4.17 -5.72 -1.54
CA THR A 80 -3.31 -5.23 -0.46
C THR A 80 -2.76 -6.38 0.36
N ALA A 81 -3.59 -7.36 0.70
CA ALA A 81 -3.15 -8.54 1.47
C ALA A 81 -2.11 -9.35 0.70
N MET A 82 -2.32 -9.55 -0.60
CA MET A 82 -1.37 -10.27 -1.45
C MET A 82 -0.06 -9.51 -1.60
N GLU A 83 -0.11 -8.20 -1.76
CA GLU A 83 1.09 -7.34 -1.83
C GLU A 83 1.91 -7.42 -0.54
N MET A 84 1.25 -7.43 0.62
CA MET A 84 1.91 -7.59 1.91
C MET A 84 2.68 -8.91 1.99
N LEU A 85 2.03 -10.01 1.64
CA LEU A 85 2.65 -11.33 1.64
C LEU A 85 3.85 -11.39 0.72
N ILE A 86 3.69 -10.89 -0.50
CA ILE A 86 4.77 -10.89 -1.49
C ILE A 86 5.93 -10.02 -1.01
N ALA A 87 5.65 -8.84 -0.49
CA ALA A 87 6.67 -7.93 0.04
C ALA A 87 7.50 -8.59 1.14
N LYS A 88 6.84 -9.27 2.07
CA LYS A 88 7.54 -9.99 3.14
C LYS A 88 8.43 -11.10 2.58
N ASN A 89 7.93 -11.86 1.60
CA ASN A 89 8.68 -12.95 1.00
C ASN A 89 9.94 -12.50 0.24
N ILE A 90 9.96 -11.27 -0.24
CA ILE A 90 11.12 -10.71 -0.95
C ILE A 90 11.93 -9.73 -0.09
N GLY A 91 11.70 -9.72 1.22
CA GLY A 91 12.54 -8.99 2.18
C GLY A 91 12.24 -7.51 2.34
N LYS A 92 11.08 -7.05 1.88
CA LYS A 92 10.68 -5.65 2.08
C LYS A 92 10.14 -5.43 3.48
N LYS A 93 10.21 -4.20 3.97
CA LYS A 93 9.59 -3.80 5.24
C LYS A 93 8.13 -3.44 5.02
N VAL A 94 7.27 -3.87 5.92
CA VAL A 94 5.83 -3.56 5.87
C VAL A 94 5.43 -2.83 7.14
N ILE A 95 4.87 -1.63 6.97
CA ILE A 95 4.32 -0.81 8.05
C ILE A 95 2.82 -0.76 7.90
N LEU A 96 2.09 -1.22 8.90
CA LEU A 96 0.63 -1.17 8.93
C LEU A 96 0.18 0.09 9.65
N LEU A 97 -0.54 0.97 8.95
CA LEU A 97 -1.15 2.16 9.54
C LEU A 97 -2.60 1.82 9.86
N ALA A 98 -2.90 1.64 11.14
CA ALA A 98 -4.19 1.21 11.64
C ALA A 98 -4.72 2.18 12.67
N LYS A 99 -5.64 3.05 12.26
CA LYS A 99 -6.30 4.03 13.15
C LYS A 99 -7.33 3.39 14.05
N GLU A 100 -7.90 2.26 13.62
CA GLU A 100 -8.94 1.52 14.32
C GLU A 100 -8.47 0.11 14.65
N PRO A 101 -9.13 -0.59 15.59
CA PRO A 101 -8.80 -1.99 15.87
C PRO A 101 -8.89 -2.87 14.63
N ILE A 102 -8.01 -3.86 14.55
CA ILE A 102 -7.94 -4.80 13.43
C ILE A 102 -8.51 -6.16 13.88
N PRO A 103 -9.71 -6.56 13.41
CA PRO A 103 -10.37 -7.79 13.89
C PRO A 103 -9.92 -9.04 13.16
N THR A 104 -8.68 -9.10 12.71
CA THR A 104 -8.12 -10.23 11.96
C THR A 104 -6.61 -10.32 12.21
N PRO A 105 -6.05 -11.53 12.33
CA PRO A 105 -4.61 -11.67 12.58
C PRO A 105 -3.73 -11.48 11.34
N TRP A 106 -4.31 -11.54 10.14
CA TRP A 106 -3.52 -11.61 8.91
C TRP A 106 -2.63 -10.40 8.67
N PRO A 107 -3.15 -9.15 8.66
CA PRO A 107 -2.28 -8.00 8.44
C PRO A 107 -1.31 -7.77 9.61
N ILE A 108 -1.65 -8.19 10.80
CA ILE A 108 -0.77 -8.09 11.96
C ILE A 108 0.45 -8.99 11.77
N ASN A 109 0.21 -10.25 11.36
CA ASN A 109 1.28 -11.22 11.18
C ASN A 109 2.27 -10.84 10.07
N PHE A 110 1.78 -10.18 9.02
CA PHE A 110 2.60 -9.82 7.86
C PHE A 110 3.09 -8.37 7.89
N SER A 111 3.12 -7.75 9.05
CA SER A 111 3.66 -6.41 9.25
C SER A 111 4.92 -6.46 10.13
N ASP A 112 5.90 -5.64 9.81
CA ASP A 112 7.07 -5.45 10.66
C ASP A 112 6.80 -4.43 11.76
N PHE A 113 5.97 -3.43 11.46
CA PHE A 113 5.61 -2.36 12.39
C PHE A 113 4.13 -2.03 12.25
N ILE A 114 3.52 -1.62 13.36
CA ILE A 114 2.14 -1.16 13.39
C ILE A 114 2.15 0.23 14.02
N VAL A 115 1.57 1.21 13.29
CA VAL A 115 1.43 2.58 13.76
C VAL A 115 -0.05 2.95 13.79
N LYS A 116 -0.43 3.81 14.73
CA LYS A 116 -1.83 4.16 14.98
C LYS A 116 -2.31 5.39 14.22
N ASP A 117 -1.37 6.25 13.83
CA ASP A 117 -1.70 7.47 13.11
C ASP A 117 -0.53 7.91 12.23
N GLU A 118 -0.78 8.94 11.45
CA GLU A 118 0.19 9.49 10.50
C GLU A 118 1.42 10.07 11.20
N SER A 119 1.24 10.67 12.38
CA SER A 119 2.35 11.22 13.17
C SER A 119 3.32 10.11 13.58
N GLU A 120 2.81 8.98 14.06
CA GLU A 120 3.65 7.82 14.39
C GLU A 120 4.35 7.27 13.15
N LEU A 121 3.63 7.22 12.00
CA LEU A 121 4.22 6.79 10.74
C LEU A 121 5.42 7.64 10.35
N ILE A 122 5.27 8.96 10.40
CA ILE A 122 6.33 9.88 10.01
C ILE A 122 7.55 9.73 10.93
N LYS A 123 7.32 9.59 12.24
CA LYS A 123 8.41 9.36 13.20
C LYS A 123 9.15 8.06 12.92
N LEU A 124 8.41 7.00 12.61
CA LEU A 124 9.00 5.70 12.29
C LEU A 124 9.82 5.76 11.00
N LEU A 125 9.29 6.37 9.96
CA LEU A 125 9.99 6.52 8.68
C LEU A 125 11.29 7.31 8.84
N ALA A 126 11.26 8.39 9.64
CA ALA A 126 12.46 9.18 9.93
C ALA A 126 13.52 8.32 10.64
N LYS A 127 13.09 7.50 11.59
CA LYS A 127 13.98 6.59 12.32
C LYS A 127 14.59 5.53 11.40
N LEU A 128 13.79 4.94 10.52
CA LEU A 128 14.26 3.93 9.57
C LEU A 128 15.24 4.52 8.56
N LYS A 129 15.01 5.76 8.11
CA LYS A 129 15.87 6.45 7.17
C LYS A 129 17.22 6.82 7.81
N GLY A 130 17.20 7.22 9.08
CA GLY A 130 18.40 7.60 9.83
C GLY A 130 19.21 6.44 10.40
N GLY A 131 18.57 5.28 10.42
CA GLY A 131 19.17 4.07 10.95
C GLY A 131 19.65 3.15 9.87
#